data_47c6865424ddf4094dc26cf80d12e972
#
_entry.id   47c6865424ddf4094dc26cf80d12e972
#
_cell.length_a   1.000
_cell.length_b   1.000
_cell.length_c   1.000
_cell.angle_alpha   90.00
_cell.angle_beta   90.00
_cell.angle_gamma   90.00
#
_symmetry.space_group_name_H-M   'P 1'
#
loop_
_entity.id
_entity.type
_entity.pdbx_description
1 polymer ?
#
loop_
_entity_poly.entity_id
_entity_poly.type
_entity_poly.pdbx_seq_one_letter_code
_entity_poly.pdbx_strand_id
1 'polypeptide(L)'
;SIAKEKVISEKRVKNLTKYFSIQCNKLRKEINFTKKNKEDHLISYKDLIESENDKFKYSSVSLILSYLGIKGYFNPFTNEANVNSRIPEILVPITAYHELAHKQGFASESNANFIGFLNAYNNDNIEIKYSACFFAFRYLYYELKKINPNLAQSMYLALDNEVKIDLSRVSNFWMYYANRFQKIQRSIFDFFLKTQGQKKGVNSYNDVVWLLLSTFDGKDKFILDENY
;
A
#
# COMPACT_ATOMS: atom_id res chain seq x y z
N SER A 1 14.30 -27.99 -5.85
CA SER A 1 14.89 -26.65 -5.81
C SER A 1 14.79 -26.12 -4.38
N ILE A 2 15.92 -25.96 -3.72
CA ILE A 2 16.06 -25.40 -2.37
C ILE A 2 15.67 -23.95 -2.49
N ALA A 3 14.52 -23.56 -1.90
CA ALA A 3 14.14 -22.16 -1.75
C ALA A 3 15.25 -21.50 -0.91
N LYS A 4 16.07 -20.65 -1.54
CA LYS A 4 17.00 -19.80 -0.81
C LYS A 4 16.18 -19.00 0.19
N GLU A 5 16.42 -19.20 1.48
CA GLU A 5 15.84 -18.38 2.54
C GLU A 5 16.15 -16.92 2.21
N LYS A 6 15.10 -16.12 2.03
CA LYS A 6 15.21 -14.68 1.75
C LYS A 6 15.69 -13.98 3.02
N VAL A 7 16.99 -13.94 3.24
CA VAL A 7 17.58 -13.27 4.41
C VAL A 7 17.40 -11.76 4.24
N ILE A 8 16.54 -11.19 5.05
CA ILE A 8 16.28 -9.75 5.10
C ILE A 8 17.30 -9.12 6.04
N SER A 9 18.23 -8.30 5.51
CA SER A 9 19.24 -7.60 6.31
C SER A 9 18.61 -6.43 7.09
N GLU A 10 18.80 -6.40 8.43
CA GLU A 10 18.36 -5.28 9.29
C GLU A 10 18.85 -3.93 8.76
N LYS A 11 20.13 -3.84 8.36
CA LYS A 11 20.71 -2.60 7.82
C LYS A 11 19.95 -2.09 6.58
N ARG A 12 19.55 -2.98 5.67
CA ARG A 12 18.80 -2.60 4.47
C ARG A 12 17.39 -2.15 4.82
N VAL A 13 16.69 -2.90 5.70
CA VAL A 13 15.35 -2.52 6.18
C VAL A 13 15.40 -1.15 6.87
N LYS A 14 16.36 -0.95 7.79
CA LYS A 14 16.58 0.33 8.47
C LYS A 14 16.75 1.48 7.48
N ASN A 15 17.66 1.34 6.50
CA ASN A 15 17.98 2.40 5.55
C ASN A 15 16.76 2.76 4.70
N LEU A 16 16.04 1.76 4.20
CA LEU A 16 14.88 1.99 3.35
C LEU A 16 13.68 2.50 4.17
N THR A 17 13.49 2.06 5.41
CA THR A 17 12.48 2.64 6.33
C THR A 17 12.77 4.11 6.58
N LYS A 18 14.03 4.47 6.84
CA LYS A 18 14.47 5.86 7.02
C LYS A 18 14.21 6.69 5.76
N TYR A 19 14.55 6.17 4.59
CA TYR A 19 14.29 6.82 3.32
C TYR A 19 12.81 7.18 3.16
N PHE A 20 11.91 6.19 3.30
CA PHE A 20 10.48 6.44 3.15
C PHE A 20 9.89 7.29 4.27
N SER A 21 10.45 7.28 5.49
CA SER A 21 10.01 8.22 6.54
C SER A 21 10.28 9.67 6.14
N ILE A 22 11.43 9.94 5.55
CA ILE A 22 11.81 11.27 5.04
C ILE A 22 10.92 11.67 3.86
N GLN A 23 10.67 10.76 2.91
CA GLN A 23 9.78 11.02 1.79
C GLN A 23 8.34 11.31 2.25
N CYS A 24 7.82 10.55 3.20
CA CYS A 24 6.50 10.82 3.78
C CYS A 24 6.41 12.20 4.41
N ASN A 25 7.39 12.60 5.23
CA ASN A 25 7.41 13.93 5.83
C ASN A 25 7.45 15.03 4.76
N LYS A 26 8.34 14.89 3.77
CA LYS A 26 8.50 15.87 2.67
C LYS A 26 7.20 16.03 1.88
N LEU A 27 6.67 14.94 1.35
CA LEU A 27 5.49 14.96 0.48
C LEU A 27 4.25 15.44 1.25
N ARG A 28 4.11 15.07 2.52
CA ARG A 28 2.97 15.50 3.34
C ARG A 28 2.96 17.00 3.61
N LYS A 29 4.13 17.60 3.84
CA LYS A 29 4.26 19.07 3.94
C LYS A 29 3.89 19.78 2.64
N GLU A 30 4.35 19.23 1.52
CA GLU A 30 4.08 19.79 0.20
C GLU A 30 2.58 19.73 -0.13
N ILE A 31 1.88 18.63 0.19
CA ILE A 31 0.44 18.50 0.05
C ILE A 31 -0.28 19.58 0.88
N ASN A 32 0.10 19.77 2.15
CA ASN A 32 -0.50 20.78 3.00
C ASN A 32 -0.31 22.20 2.46
N PHE A 33 0.89 22.51 1.96
CA PHE A 33 1.19 23.79 1.33
C PHE A 33 0.33 24.04 0.08
N THR A 34 0.21 23.02 -0.78
CA THR A 34 -0.59 23.09 -2.02
C THR A 34 -2.08 23.28 -1.71
N LYS A 35 -2.63 22.53 -0.74
CA LYS A 35 -4.05 22.66 -0.33
C LYS A 35 -4.36 24.00 0.29
N LYS A 36 -3.44 24.61 1.03
CA LYS A 36 -3.62 25.94 1.64
C LYS A 36 -3.63 27.07 0.61
N ASN A 37 -2.94 26.90 -0.50
CA ASN A 37 -2.77 27.92 -1.54
C ASN A 37 -3.70 27.76 -2.75
N LYS A 38 -4.42 26.64 -2.85
CA LYS A 38 -5.45 26.44 -3.87
C LYS A 38 -6.81 26.56 -3.21
N GLU A 39 -7.50 27.66 -3.47
CA GLU A 39 -8.93 27.74 -3.27
C GLU A 39 -9.58 26.74 -4.24
N ASP A 40 -10.35 25.80 -3.65
CA ASP A 40 -11.32 24.95 -4.29
C ASP A 40 -10.96 24.27 -5.63
N HIS A 41 -10.33 23.09 -5.53
CA HIS A 41 -10.78 21.92 -6.29
C HIS A 41 -10.25 20.69 -5.59
N LEU A 42 -11.10 20.05 -4.78
CA LEU A 42 -10.96 18.63 -4.41
C LEU A 42 -11.03 17.81 -5.71
N ILE A 43 -9.92 17.71 -6.40
CA ILE A 43 -9.80 16.73 -7.49
C ILE A 43 -9.96 15.37 -6.82
N SER A 44 -11.05 14.69 -7.16
CA SER A 44 -11.28 13.33 -6.67
C SER A 44 -10.12 12.44 -7.13
N TYR A 45 -9.61 11.57 -6.27
CA TYR A 45 -8.64 10.56 -6.70
C TYR A 45 -9.12 9.74 -7.90
N LYS A 46 -10.45 9.64 -8.06
CA LYS A 46 -11.08 9.05 -9.23
C LYS A 46 -10.72 9.82 -10.51
N ASP A 47 -10.82 11.14 -10.48
CA ASP A 47 -10.51 11.99 -11.65
C ASP A 47 -9.00 11.98 -11.95
N LEU A 48 -8.14 11.90 -10.91
CA LEU A 48 -6.69 11.84 -11.06
C LEU A 48 -6.21 10.53 -11.72
N ILE A 49 -6.89 9.42 -11.44
CA ILE A 49 -6.53 8.10 -11.98
C ILE A 49 -7.30 7.82 -13.28
N GLU A 50 -8.48 8.43 -13.47
CA GLU A 50 -9.25 8.33 -14.72
C GLU A 50 -8.61 9.05 -15.92
N SER A 51 -7.65 9.96 -15.71
CA SER A 51 -6.90 10.62 -16.80
C SER A 51 -5.92 9.68 -17.50
N GLU A 52 -5.52 8.59 -16.87
CA GLU A 52 -4.75 7.50 -17.46
C GLU A 52 -5.74 6.43 -17.95
N ASN A 53 -5.47 5.75 -19.04
CA ASN A 53 -6.36 4.75 -19.70
C ASN A 53 -6.87 3.59 -18.81
N ASP A 54 -6.53 3.61 -17.53
CA ASP A 54 -6.88 2.62 -16.52
C ASP A 54 -7.84 3.21 -15.48
N LYS A 55 -9.12 2.89 -15.62
CA LYS A 55 -10.18 3.35 -14.72
C LYS A 55 -10.42 2.37 -13.59
N PHE A 56 -10.58 2.90 -12.37
CA PHE A 56 -11.15 2.14 -11.26
C PHE A 56 -12.54 2.65 -10.89
N LYS A 57 -13.30 1.85 -10.16
CA LYS A 57 -14.62 2.21 -9.64
C LYS A 57 -14.65 2.12 -8.13
N TYR A 58 -15.48 2.95 -7.49
CA TYR A 58 -15.83 2.72 -6.10
C TYR A 58 -16.87 1.60 -5.99
N SER A 59 -16.59 0.62 -5.14
CA SER A 59 -17.46 -0.52 -4.95
C SER A 59 -18.77 -0.13 -4.25
N SER A 60 -19.90 -0.57 -4.78
CA SER A 60 -21.22 -0.41 -4.15
C SER A 60 -21.37 -1.18 -2.83
N VAL A 61 -20.56 -2.21 -2.62
CA VAL A 61 -20.57 -3.05 -1.40
C VAL A 61 -19.47 -2.66 -0.40
N SER A 62 -18.98 -1.43 -0.45
CA SER A 62 -17.85 -0.93 0.37
C SER A 62 -18.03 -1.14 1.87
N LEU A 63 -19.26 -1.09 2.39
CA LEU A 63 -19.53 -1.37 3.81
C LEU A 63 -19.18 -2.81 4.17
N ILE A 64 -19.58 -3.77 3.35
CA ILE A 64 -19.27 -5.18 3.53
C ILE A 64 -17.77 -5.42 3.42
N LEU A 65 -17.12 -4.84 2.40
CA LEU A 65 -15.68 -4.91 2.21
C LEU A 65 -14.91 -4.41 3.45
N SER A 66 -15.37 -3.31 4.07
CA SER A 66 -14.74 -2.78 5.28
C SER A 66 -14.80 -3.78 6.45
N TYR A 67 -15.93 -4.44 6.66
CA TYR A 67 -16.07 -5.49 7.68
C TYR A 67 -15.21 -6.72 7.35
N LEU A 68 -14.99 -7.03 6.10
CA LEU A 68 -14.14 -8.13 5.65
C LEU A 68 -12.65 -7.79 5.64
N GLY A 69 -12.27 -6.53 5.91
CA GLY A 69 -10.89 -6.08 5.86
C GLY A 69 -10.34 -5.91 4.44
N ILE A 70 -11.22 -5.82 3.43
CA ILE A 70 -10.89 -5.74 2.01
C ILE A 70 -10.86 -4.27 1.58
N LYS A 71 -9.72 -3.85 0.99
CA LYS A 71 -9.52 -2.49 0.50
C LYS A 71 -10.07 -2.30 -0.91
N GLY A 72 -9.95 -3.31 -1.74
CA GLY A 72 -10.39 -3.34 -3.13
C GLY A 72 -10.45 -4.77 -3.66
N TYR A 73 -10.89 -4.91 -4.88
CA TYR A 73 -10.87 -6.18 -5.61
C TYR A 73 -10.89 -5.95 -7.11
N PHE A 74 -10.21 -6.78 -7.85
CA PHE A 74 -10.35 -6.90 -9.29
C PHE A 74 -11.45 -7.91 -9.63
N ASN A 75 -12.37 -7.53 -10.48
CA ASN A 75 -13.41 -8.43 -10.99
C ASN A 75 -13.04 -8.92 -12.40
N PRO A 76 -12.60 -10.19 -12.57
CA PRO A 76 -12.16 -10.71 -13.84
C PRO A 76 -13.30 -10.87 -14.87
N PHE A 77 -14.56 -11.00 -14.41
CA PHE A 77 -15.71 -11.16 -15.31
C PHE A 77 -16.10 -9.83 -15.98
N THR A 78 -15.98 -8.71 -15.26
CA THR A 78 -16.31 -7.38 -15.79
C THR A 78 -15.06 -6.60 -16.17
N ASN A 79 -13.87 -7.15 -15.91
CA ASN A 79 -12.57 -6.51 -16.11
C ASN A 79 -12.45 -5.14 -15.40
N GLU A 80 -12.99 -5.07 -14.18
CA GLU A 80 -13.07 -3.83 -13.41
C GLU A 80 -12.22 -3.89 -12.13
N ALA A 81 -11.40 -2.85 -11.92
CA ALA A 81 -10.76 -2.58 -10.64
C ALA A 81 -11.73 -1.83 -9.74
N ASN A 82 -12.01 -2.36 -8.54
CA ASN A 82 -12.96 -1.81 -7.60
C ASN A 82 -12.27 -1.45 -6.27
N VAL A 83 -12.46 -0.22 -5.80
CA VAL A 83 -11.90 0.28 -4.55
C VAL A 83 -13.03 0.47 -3.52
N ASN A 84 -12.78 0.06 -2.30
CA ASN A 84 -13.68 0.32 -1.18
C ASN A 84 -13.70 1.83 -0.88
N SER A 85 -14.85 2.48 -1.09
CA SER A 85 -15.03 3.93 -0.92
C SER A 85 -14.95 4.41 0.53
N ARG A 86 -14.90 3.50 1.51
CA ARG A 86 -14.86 3.83 2.94
C ARG A 86 -13.46 3.86 3.53
N ILE A 87 -12.47 3.33 2.83
CA ILE A 87 -11.09 3.34 3.33
C ILE A 87 -10.57 4.78 3.46
N PRO A 88 -9.63 5.05 4.38
CA PRO A 88 -8.98 6.35 4.45
C PRO A 88 -8.43 6.78 3.08
N GLU A 89 -8.67 8.05 2.71
CA GLU A 89 -8.33 8.61 1.39
C GLU A 89 -6.88 8.32 0.97
N ILE A 90 -5.95 8.39 1.91
CA ILE A 90 -4.55 8.09 1.66
C ILE A 90 -4.30 6.67 1.11
N LEU A 91 -5.21 5.73 1.34
CA LEU A 91 -5.10 4.36 0.85
C LEU A 91 -5.75 4.17 -0.52
N VAL A 92 -6.56 5.11 -0.99
CA VAL A 92 -7.31 4.98 -2.25
C VAL A 92 -6.36 4.84 -3.44
N PRO A 93 -5.36 5.73 -3.66
CA PRO A 93 -4.48 5.63 -4.83
C PRO A 93 -3.72 4.31 -4.88
N ILE A 94 -3.06 3.94 -3.79
CA ILE A 94 -2.27 2.69 -3.78
C ILE A 94 -3.14 1.45 -3.93
N THR A 95 -4.38 1.47 -3.43
CA THR A 95 -5.33 0.38 -3.62
C THR A 95 -5.78 0.31 -5.07
N ALA A 96 -6.10 1.44 -5.69
CA ALA A 96 -6.49 1.49 -7.10
C ALA A 96 -5.39 0.92 -8.01
N TYR A 97 -4.14 1.36 -7.83
CA TYR A 97 -3.01 0.83 -8.61
C TYR A 97 -2.73 -0.66 -8.35
N HIS A 98 -2.99 -1.16 -7.13
CA HIS A 98 -2.92 -2.58 -6.84
C HIS A 98 -3.96 -3.38 -7.63
N GLU A 99 -5.24 -2.94 -7.64
CA GLU A 99 -6.30 -3.61 -8.41
C GLU A 99 -6.09 -3.48 -9.93
N LEU A 100 -5.52 -2.37 -10.38
CA LEU A 100 -5.10 -2.19 -11.78
C LEU A 100 -3.95 -3.13 -12.16
N ALA A 101 -3.02 -3.43 -11.24
CA ALA A 101 -1.99 -4.43 -11.49
C ALA A 101 -2.59 -5.84 -11.67
N HIS A 102 -3.62 -6.21 -10.89
CA HIS A 102 -4.36 -7.44 -11.14
C HIS A 102 -5.03 -7.45 -12.51
N LYS A 103 -5.62 -6.34 -12.93
CA LYS A 103 -6.20 -6.17 -14.28
C LYS A 103 -5.15 -6.33 -15.38
N GLN A 104 -3.90 -5.91 -15.15
CA GLN A 104 -2.77 -6.07 -16.06
C GLN A 104 -2.21 -7.52 -16.08
N GLY A 105 -2.76 -8.44 -15.28
CA GLY A 105 -2.39 -9.86 -15.26
C GLY A 105 -1.44 -10.28 -14.14
N PHE A 106 -1.07 -9.37 -13.24
CA PHE A 106 -0.26 -9.74 -12.06
C PHE A 106 -1.11 -10.45 -11.01
N ALA A 107 -1.21 -11.78 -11.11
CA ALA A 107 -2.08 -12.59 -10.26
C ALA A 107 -1.60 -12.71 -8.80
N SER A 108 -0.29 -12.62 -8.55
CA SER A 108 0.28 -12.73 -7.19
C SER A 108 0.08 -11.42 -6.42
N GLU A 109 -0.41 -11.50 -5.18
CA GLU A 109 -0.59 -10.34 -4.28
C GLU A 109 0.70 -9.55 -4.08
N SER A 110 1.84 -10.23 -3.93
CA SER A 110 3.14 -9.57 -3.76
C SER A 110 3.54 -8.78 -5.00
N ASN A 111 3.32 -9.34 -6.19
CA ASN A 111 3.62 -8.66 -7.45
C ASN A 111 2.63 -7.51 -7.68
N ALA A 112 1.32 -7.73 -7.48
CA ALA A 112 0.32 -6.67 -7.60
C ALA A 112 0.59 -5.50 -6.64
N ASN A 113 0.96 -5.79 -5.38
CA ASN A 113 1.38 -4.78 -4.42
C ASN A 113 2.63 -4.01 -4.88
N PHE A 114 3.62 -4.71 -5.43
CA PHE A 114 4.87 -4.10 -5.85
C PHE A 114 4.71 -3.28 -7.14
N ILE A 115 4.02 -3.81 -8.16
CA ILE A 115 3.75 -3.09 -9.41
C ILE A 115 2.83 -1.89 -9.14
N GLY A 116 1.78 -2.07 -8.33
CA GLY A 116 0.92 -0.97 -7.90
C GLY A 116 1.69 0.12 -7.16
N PHE A 117 2.63 -0.28 -6.29
CA PHE A 117 3.55 0.66 -5.64
C PHE A 117 4.41 1.41 -6.64
N LEU A 118 5.04 0.73 -7.60
CA LEU A 118 5.90 1.38 -8.61
C LEU A 118 5.15 2.39 -9.45
N ASN A 119 3.96 2.04 -9.93
CA ASN A 119 3.12 2.92 -10.74
C ASN A 119 2.71 4.16 -9.95
N ALA A 120 2.28 4.00 -8.70
CA ALA A 120 1.91 5.11 -7.84
C ALA A 120 3.13 5.95 -7.40
N TYR A 121 4.29 5.34 -7.18
CA TYR A 121 5.51 6.03 -6.78
C TYR A 121 6.10 6.88 -7.89
N ASN A 122 6.01 6.42 -9.14
CA ASN A 122 6.50 7.14 -10.32
C ASN A 122 5.49 8.15 -10.88
N ASN A 123 4.29 8.24 -10.31
CA ASN A 123 3.28 9.19 -10.74
C ASN A 123 3.70 10.63 -10.40
N ASP A 124 3.39 11.59 -11.28
CA ASP A 124 3.70 13.01 -11.08
C ASP A 124 2.82 13.67 -10.03
N ASN A 125 1.63 13.10 -9.77
CA ASN A 125 0.76 13.63 -8.74
C ASN A 125 1.30 13.33 -7.34
N ILE A 126 1.51 14.39 -6.56
CA ILE A 126 2.12 14.34 -5.24
C ILE A 126 1.31 13.51 -4.22
N GLU A 127 -0.04 13.52 -4.30
CA GLU A 127 -0.88 12.77 -3.38
C GLU A 127 -0.83 11.28 -3.67
N ILE A 128 -0.78 10.90 -4.96
CA ILE A 128 -0.58 9.52 -5.40
C ILE A 128 0.79 9.01 -4.96
N LYS A 129 1.84 9.80 -5.19
CA LYS A 129 3.21 9.48 -4.75
C LYS A 129 3.30 9.34 -3.23
N TYR A 130 2.62 10.22 -2.48
CA TYR A 130 2.56 10.13 -1.03
C TYR A 130 1.89 8.82 -0.56
N SER A 131 0.78 8.44 -1.19
CA SER A 131 0.11 7.17 -0.91
C SER A 131 1.05 5.96 -1.08
N ALA A 132 1.86 5.95 -2.15
CA ALA A 132 2.87 4.91 -2.37
C ALA A 132 3.98 4.92 -1.31
N CYS A 133 4.54 6.09 -0.98
CA CYS A 133 5.57 6.21 0.05
C CYS A 133 5.04 5.79 1.42
N PHE A 134 3.82 6.17 1.76
CA PHE A 134 3.15 5.78 2.99
C PHE A 134 2.91 4.26 3.07
N PHE A 135 2.53 3.63 1.96
CA PHE A 135 2.42 2.17 1.86
C PHE A 135 3.77 1.50 2.12
N ALA A 136 4.83 1.90 1.40
CA ALA A 136 6.16 1.32 1.56
C ALA A 136 6.70 1.51 2.99
N PHE A 137 6.56 2.73 3.55
CA PHE A 137 6.94 3.00 4.93
C PHE A 137 6.24 2.04 5.90
N ARG A 138 4.94 1.82 5.78
CA ARG A 138 4.19 0.92 6.69
C ARG A 138 4.71 -0.51 6.63
N TYR A 139 4.94 -1.07 5.45
CA TYR A 139 5.46 -2.43 5.30
C TYR A 139 6.85 -2.58 5.92
N LEU A 140 7.74 -1.65 5.62
CA LEU A 140 9.12 -1.65 6.13
C LEU A 140 9.16 -1.39 7.64
N TYR A 141 8.34 -0.48 8.14
CA TYR A 141 8.22 -0.20 9.57
C TYR A 141 7.76 -1.42 10.37
N TYR A 142 6.75 -2.15 9.88
CA TYR A 142 6.29 -3.37 10.55
C TYR A 142 7.36 -4.47 10.51
N GLU A 143 8.12 -4.59 9.44
CA GLU A 143 9.23 -5.52 9.39
C GLU A 143 10.36 -5.11 10.34
N LEU A 144 10.74 -3.83 10.33
CA LEU A 144 11.74 -3.30 11.26
C LEU A 144 11.32 -3.50 12.72
N LYS A 145 10.03 -3.34 13.03
CA LYS A 145 9.49 -3.54 14.37
C LYS A 145 9.64 -4.97 14.86
N LYS A 146 9.58 -5.97 13.97
CA LYS A 146 9.84 -7.38 14.31
C LYS A 146 11.33 -7.63 14.60
N ILE A 147 12.21 -6.99 13.81
CA ILE A 147 13.66 -7.17 13.90
C ILE A 147 14.25 -6.37 15.07
N ASN A 148 13.88 -5.09 15.17
CA ASN A 148 14.42 -4.14 16.17
C ASN A 148 13.34 -3.14 16.60
N PRO A 149 12.55 -3.44 17.65
CA PRO A 149 11.45 -2.60 18.11
C PRO A 149 11.89 -1.18 18.53
N ASN A 150 13.05 -1.04 19.16
CA ASN A 150 13.56 0.26 19.62
C ASN A 150 13.91 1.17 18.43
N LEU A 151 14.53 0.60 17.42
CA LEU A 151 14.85 1.33 16.19
C LEU A 151 13.58 1.72 15.44
N ALA A 152 12.60 0.83 15.33
CA ALA A 152 11.30 1.15 14.75
C ALA A 152 10.61 2.29 15.49
N GLN A 153 10.64 2.28 16.82
CA GLN A 153 10.09 3.37 17.63
C GLN A 153 10.79 4.71 17.35
N SER A 154 12.11 4.73 17.21
CA SER A 154 12.83 5.96 16.86
C SER A 154 12.44 6.49 15.47
N MET A 155 12.21 5.60 14.47
CA MET A 155 11.71 5.99 13.15
C MET A 155 10.29 6.58 13.22
N TYR A 156 9.41 5.99 14.04
CA TYR A 156 8.06 6.53 14.25
C TYR A 156 8.11 7.92 14.90
N LEU A 157 8.96 8.13 15.91
CA LEU A 157 9.10 9.43 16.59
C LEU A 157 9.62 10.53 15.65
N ALA A 158 10.44 10.17 14.65
CA ALA A 158 10.98 11.08 13.65
C ALA A 158 9.97 11.51 12.57
N LEU A 159 8.78 10.89 12.54
CA LEU A 159 7.72 11.32 11.63
C LEU A 159 7.11 12.65 12.07
N ASP A 160 6.69 13.45 11.10
CA ASP A 160 5.89 14.66 11.34
C ASP A 160 4.49 14.30 11.86
N ASN A 161 3.87 15.23 12.56
CA ASN A 161 2.57 14.98 13.20
C ASN A 161 1.47 14.60 12.20
N GLU A 162 1.43 15.21 11.03
CA GLU A 162 0.46 14.90 9.98
C GLU A 162 0.58 13.46 9.49
N VAL A 163 1.80 12.95 9.32
CA VAL A 163 2.05 11.55 8.93
C VAL A 163 1.61 10.60 10.06
N LYS A 164 1.85 10.96 11.33
CA LYS A 164 1.36 10.21 12.50
C LYS A 164 -0.17 10.19 12.56
N ILE A 165 -0.82 11.31 12.24
CA ILE A 165 -2.29 11.40 12.14
C ILE A 165 -2.80 10.47 11.05
N ASP A 166 -2.17 10.45 9.88
CA ASP A 166 -2.56 9.56 8.79
C ASP A 166 -2.38 8.08 9.16
N LEU A 167 -1.30 7.72 9.86
CA LEU A 167 -1.12 6.37 10.42
C LEU A 167 -2.23 6.01 11.42
N SER A 168 -2.58 6.94 12.29
CA SER A 168 -3.65 6.75 13.28
C SER A 168 -5.01 6.60 12.62
N ARG A 169 -5.33 7.39 11.59
CA ARG A 169 -6.58 7.28 10.82
C ARG A 169 -6.72 5.89 10.21
N VAL A 170 -5.66 5.37 9.60
CA VAL A 170 -5.66 4.03 9.00
C VAL A 170 -5.82 2.95 10.08
N SER A 171 -5.09 3.07 11.20
CA SER A 171 -5.19 2.12 12.31
C SER A 171 -6.58 2.12 12.93
N ASN A 172 -7.14 3.29 13.23
CA ASN A 172 -8.47 3.45 13.83
C ASN A 172 -9.57 2.93 12.92
N PHE A 173 -9.47 3.17 11.61
CA PHE A 173 -10.41 2.63 10.64
C PHE A 173 -10.47 1.10 10.72
N TRP A 174 -9.31 0.42 10.66
CA TRP A 174 -9.27 -1.03 10.71
C TRP A 174 -9.68 -1.58 12.07
N MET A 175 -9.30 -0.94 13.18
CA MET A 175 -9.74 -1.34 14.51
C MET A 175 -11.26 -1.24 14.68
N TYR A 176 -11.89 -0.20 14.14
CA TYR A 176 -13.34 -0.02 14.20
C TYR A 176 -14.08 -1.20 13.56
N TYR A 177 -13.61 -1.66 12.40
CA TYR A 177 -14.24 -2.78 11.69
C TYR A 177 -13.81 -4.16 12.22
N ALA A 178 -12.54 -4.33 12.63
CA ALA A 178 -12.01 -5.60 13.12
C ALA A 178 -12.69 -6.09 14.41
N ASN A 179 -12.99 -5.19 15.35
CA ASN A 179 -13.55 -5.56 16.64
C ASN A 179 -14.93 -6.22 16.56
N ARG A 180 -15.64 -6.09 15.44
CA ARG A 180 -17.00 -6.61 15.29
C ARG A 180 -17.09 -7.98 14.60
N PHE A 181 -16.05 -8.44 13.88
CA PHE A 181 -16.14 -9.63 13.04
C PHE A 181 -14.87 -10.50 12.94
N GLN A 182 -13.97 -10.47 13.92
CA GLN A 182 -12.66 -11.14 13.84
C GLN A 182 -12.71 -12.63 13.44
N LYS A 183 -13.71 -13.37 13.87
CA LYS A 183 -13.83 -14.82 13.54
C LYS A 183 -14.25 -15.05 12.07
N ILE A 184 -15.15 -14.21 11.57
CA ILE A 184 -15.69 -14.32 10.20
C ILE A 184 -14.65 -13.84 9.18
N GLN A 185 -13.92 -12.76 9.49
CA GLN A 185 -12.86 -12.21 8.63
C GLN A 185 -11.77 -13.25 8.29
N ARG A 186 -11.28 -14.00 9.29
CA ARG A 186 -10.25 -15.02 9.06
C ARG A 186 -10.71 -16.13 8.12
N SER A 187 -11.92 -16.63 8.30
CA SER A 187 -12.44 -17.72 7.47
C SER A 187 -12.70 -17.28 6.02
N ILE A 188 -13.24 -16.07 5.82
CA ILE A 188 -13.52 -15.55 4.48
C ILE A 188 -12.23 -15.15 3.77
N PHE A 189 -11.29 -14.51 4.47
CA PHE A 189 -9.99 -14.14 3.90
C PHE A 189 -9.18 -15.38 3.50
N ASP A 190 -9.18 -16.41 4.32
CA ASP A 190 -8.54 -17.70 4.03
C ASP A 190 -9.18 -18.40 2.81
N PHE A 191 -10.50 -18.36 2.72
CA PHE A 191 -11.25 -18.86 1.57
C PHE A 191 -10.93 -18.08 0.30
N PHE A 192 -10.92 -16.74 0.37
CA PHE A 192 -10.60 -15.85 -0.75
C PHE A 192 -9.18 -16.09 -1.26
N LEU A 193 -8.18 -16.16 -0.37
CA LEU A 193 -6.80 -16.45 -0.76
C LEU A 193 -6.62 -17.84 -1.38
N LYS A 194 -7.34 -18.83 -0.88
CA LYS A 194 -7.31 -20.20 -1.44
C LYS A 194 -7.95 -20.28 -2.82
N THR A 195 -9.03 -19.54 -3.08
CA THR A 195 -9.69 -19.49 -4.39
C THR A 195 -8.85 -18.75 -5.43
N GLN A 196 -7.98 -17.83 -5.01
CA GLN A 196 -7.02 -17.13 -5.87
C GLN A 196 -5.72 -17.92 -6.11
N GLY A 197 -5.66 -19.20 -5.71
CA GLY A 197 -4.49 -20.06 -5.94
C GLY A 197 -3.27 -19.73 -5.08
N GLN A 198 -3.40 -18.87 -4.10
CA GLN A 198 -2.32 -18.50 -3.19
C GLN A 198 -2.13 -19.52 -2.07
N LYS A 199 -1.10 -20.34 -2.19
CA LYS A 199 -0.70 -21.30 -1.15
C LYS A 199 -0.07 -20.65 0.10
N LYS A 200 0.26 -19.35 0.09
CA LYS A 200 1.16 -18.69 1.07
C LYS A 200 0.48 -17.70 2.04
N GLY A 201 -0.80 -17.44 1.99
CA GLY A 201 -1.51 -16.60 2.97
C GLY A 201 -0.70 -15.38 3.49
N VAL A 202 -0.51 -15.29 4.81
CA VAL A 202 0.19 -14.18 5.52
C VAL A 202 1.66 -13.95 5.09
N ASN A 203 2.31 -14.90 4.43
CA ASN A 203 3.70 -14.76 3.98
C ASN A 203 3.86 -13.78 2.80
N SER A 204 2.78 -13.31 2.19
CA SER A 204 2.84 -12.29 1.12
C SER A 204 3.42 -10.94 1.58
N TYR A 205 3.33 -10.61 2.87
CA TYR A 205 3.93 -9.39 3.42
C TYR A 205 5.45 -9.37 3.33
N ASN A 206 6.10 -10.49 3.64
CA ASN A 206 7.57 -10.61 3.56
C ASN A 206 8.04 -10.51 2.11
N ASP A 207 7.25 -10.99 1.14
CA ASP A 207 7.58 -10.92 -0.27
C ASP A 207 7.58 -9.49 -0.80
N VAL A 208 6.63 -8.63 -0.39
CA VAL A 208 6.62 -7.20 -0.77
C VAL A 208 7.84 -6.47 -0.22
N VAL A 209 8.16 -6.68 1.08
CA VAL A 209 9.36 -6.07 1.69
C VAL A 209 10.62 -6.51 0.95
N TRP A 210 10.71 -7.79 0.61
CA TRP A 210 11.84 -8.31 -0.15
C TRP A 210 11.96 -7.67 -1.55
N LEU A 211 10.85 -7.50 -2.27
CA LEU A 211 10.83 -6.83 -3.57
C LEU A 211 11.29 -5.37 -3.45
N LEU A 212 10.76 -4.62 -2.47
CA LEU A 212 11.21 -3.26 -2.21
C LEU A 212 12.70 -3.18 -1.91
N LEU A 213 13.24 -4.11 -1.12
CA LEU A 213 14.66 -4.14 -0.77
C LEU A 213 15.56 -4.57 -1.94
N SER A 214 15.13 -5.53 -2.76
CA SER A 214 15.94 -6.08 -3.85
C SER A 214 16.07 -5.14 -5.04
N THR A 215 15.07 -4.29 -5.28
CA THR A 215 14.99 -3.42 -6.45
C THR A 215 15.41 -1.98 -6.20
N PHE A 216 15.50 -1.55 -4.93
CA PHE A 216 15.93 -0.17 -4.61
C PHE A 216 17.44 0.00 -4.82
N ASP A 217 17.80 0.96 -5.68
CA ASP A 217 19.20 1.25 -6.07
C ASP A 217 19.99 2.08 -5.06
N GLY A 218 19.32 2.58 -4.01
CA GLY A 218 19.90 3.49 -3.02
C GLY A 218 19.98 4.95 -3.44
N LYS A 219 19.52 5.29 -4.67
CA LYS A 219 19.53 6.64 -5.26
C LYS A 219 18.15 7.07 -5.76
N ASP A 220 17.11 6.79 -4.98
CA ASP A 220 15.71 7.17 -5.24
C ASP A 220 15.02 6.45 -6.42
N LYS A 221 15.63 5.41 -6.97
CA LYS A 221 15.06 4.63 -8.07
C LYS A 221 14.87 3.15 -7.70
N PHE A 222 13.85 2.56 -8.31
CA PHE A 222 13.63 1.12 -8.31
C PHE A 222 14.01 0.56 -9.68
N ILE A 223 14.94 -0.39 -9.69
CA ILE A 223 15.40 -1.06 -10.90
C ILE A 223 14.60 -2.35 -11.03
N LEU A 224 13.87 -2.48 -12.13
CA LEU A 224 13.26 -3.76 -12.51
C LEU A 224 14.28 -4.57 -13.27
N ASP A 225 14.52 -5.82 -12.87
CA ASP A 225 15.17 -6.80 -13.74
C ASP A 225 14.28 -7.03 -14.98
N GLU A 226 14.88 -7.20 -16.15
CA GLU A 226 14.18 -7.38 -17.44
C GLU A 226 13.23 -8.60 -17.49
N ASN A 227 13.11 -9.34 -16.41
CA ASN A 227 12.28 -10.53 -16.25
C ASN A 227 10.99 -10.31 -15.43
N TYR A 228 10.58 -9.04 -15.21
CA TYR A 228 9.32 -8.70 -14.56
C TYR A 228 8.29 -8.16 -15.56
#